data_9a6c0d2d750c1b5b97e4ee7ae2d74af7
#
_entry.id   9a6c0d2d750c1b5b97e4ee7ae2d74af7
#
_cell.length_a   1.000
_cell.length_b   1.000
_cell.length_c   1.000
_cell.angle_alpha   90.00
_cell.angle_beta   90.00
_cell.angle_gamma   90.00
#
_symmetry.space_group_name_H-M   'P 1'
#
loop_
_entity.id
_entity.type
_entity.pdbx_description
1 polymer ?
#
loop_
_entity_poly.entity_id
_entity_poly.type
_entity_poly.pdbx_seq_one_letter_code
_entity_poly.pdbx_strand_id
1 'polypeptide(L)'
;MKKTLFVGLALLTGCLAVAQTNGPVNDNNTPLHLMKPAYRVGYGVSKAADVKAVMDRVLHYIEAETPATLVDNNTGEEVKDLKKITADSRLKQGGFRLTSYEWGVTYSGALAAYEATGDKAYKDYVSIRHRLLADMAPYFQKIYGKNKGIDVNVRRVIDPHALDDAGAVCCSMIKATLKGSQGLLSLINNYVDYIINKEYRLDDGTFARLRPQNNTLWLDDMFMGIPTVAYMGKLTGEAKYYDEAARQVLQFASRMWVPEKQLFRHGWVASMEEHPAFHWGRANGWAILTMCEVLDVLPQDHPQRAEIMSLLKAHAAGLARLQHHDGFWHQLLDRNDTYLESSATAIYTYCLAHAVNQGWIDAKVYGPVAQLGWHAVASSVNEKGQVEGVCVGTGMGFDPAFYAYRPTHVMAAHGYGPVLLAGAEILNLLKHQHPKSNDSAVMFYDTEVPTDAPIFNYDGSQRY
;
A
#
# COMPACT_ATOMS: atom_id res chain seq x y z
N MET A 1 63.88 26.06 -0.19
CA MET A 1 63.32 24.75 0.24
C MET A 1 61.79 24.86 0.15
N LYS A 2 61.21 24.38 -0.94
CA LYS A 2 59.75 24.36 -1.17
C LYS A 2 59.27 22.95 -0.83
N LYS A 3 58.40 22.81 0.17
CA LYS A 3 57.72 21.56 0.51
C LYS A 3 56.45 21.48 -0.31
N THR A 4 56.40 20.58 -1.24
CA THR A 4 55.22 20.25 -2.03
C THR A 4 54.37 19.27 -1.22
N LEU A 5 53.12 19.67 -0.91
CA LEU A 5 52.14 18.85 -0.23
C LEU A 5 51.39 18.04 -1.31
N PHE A 6 51.55 16.72 -1.32
CA PHE A 6 50.75 15.83 -2.13
C PHE A 6 49.43 15.53 -1.36
N VAL A 7 48.33 16.03 -1.89
CA VAL A 7 46.99 15.62 -1.46
C VAL A 7 46.62 14.40 -2.27
N GLY A 8 46.62 13.26 -1.64
CA GLY A 8 46.15 12.01 -2.23
C GLY A 8 44.62 12.00 -2.31
N LEU A 9 44.12 12.07 -3.54
CA LEU A 9 42.70 11.87 -3.85
C LEU A 9 42.42 10.36 -3.77
N ALA A 10 41.81 9.90 -2.67
CA ALA A 10 41.32 8.53 -2.57
C ALA A 10 40.06 8.41 -3.44
N LEU A 11 40.20 7.86 -4.62
CA LEU A 11 39.09 7.35 -5.42
C LEU A 11 38.49 6.13 -4.70
N LEU A 12 37.35 6.33 -4.07
CA LEU A 12 36.46 5.25 -3.67
C LEU A 12 35.86 4.64 -4.93
N THR A 13 36.56 3.70 -5.52
CA THR A 13 35.98 2.75 -6.47
C THR A 13 35.10 1.80 -5.65
N GLY A 14 33.80 2.06 -5.65
CA GLY A 14 32.81 1.09 -5.20
C GLY A 14 33.00 -0.18 -6.06
N CYS A 15 33.57 -1.22 -5.47
CA CYS A 15 33.59 -2.54 -6.05
C CYS A 15 32.14 -3.02 -6.13
N LEU A 16 31.54 -2.92 -7.32
CA LEU A 16 30.44 -3.79 -7.70
C LEU A 16 30.98 -5.22 -7.56
N ALA A 17 30.55 -5.94 -6.54
CA ALA A 17 30.86 -7.35 -6.38
C ALA A 17 30.16 -8.08 -7.54
N VAL A 18 30.87 -8.25 -8.64
CA VAL A 18 30.46 -9.17 -9.69
C VAL A 18 30.51 -10.55 -9.04
N ALA A 19 29.37 -11.21 -8.94
CA ALA A 19 29.31 -12.60 -8.48
C ALA A 19 30.15 -13.44 -9.42
N GLN A 20 31.35 -13.80 -8.97
CA GLN A 20 32.21 -14.71 -9.68
C GLN A 20 31.65 -16.13 -9.54
N THR A 21 31.19 -16.71 -10.64
CA THR A 21 31.10 -18.17 -10.77
C THR A 21 32.54 -18.70 -10.76
N ASN A 22 32.83 -19.68 -9.91
CA ASN A 22 34.14 -20.31 -9.85
C ASN A 22 34.31 -21.20 -11.11
N GLY A 23 34.71 -20.64 -12.24
CA GLY A 23 34.94 -21.34 -13.50
C GLY A 23 34.25 -20.67 -14.70
N PRO A 24 34.48 -21.20 -15.93
CA PRO A 24 33.83 -20.68 -17.11
C PRO A 24 32.31 -20.92 -17.03
N VAL A 25 31.54 -19.87 -17.34
CA VAL A 25 30.08 -19.93 -17.38
C VAL A 25 29.65 -20.68 -18.65
N ASN A 26 28.83 -21.71 -18.49
CA ASN A 26 28.24 -22.48 -19.60
C ASN A 26 26.93 -23.13 -19.15
N ASP A 27 26.20 -23.75 -20.07
CA ASP A 27 24.85 -24.29 -19.83
C ASP A 27 24.80 -25.36 -18.72
N ASN A 28 25.95 -25.98 -18.38
CA ASN A 28 26.02 -27.06 -17.39
C ASN A 28 26.33 -26.58 -15.97
N ASN A 29 26.79 -25.35 -15.79
CA ASN A 29 27.27 -24.87 -14.49
C ASN A 29 26.57 -23.57 -13.98
N THR A 30 25.48 -23.18 -14.61
CA THR A 30 24.74 -21.95 -14.26
C THR A 30 23.26 -22.19 -13.94
N PRO A 31 22.90 -23.17 -13.11
CA PRO A 31 21.52 -23.30 -12.68
C PRO A 31 21.10 -22.09 -11.86
N LEU A 32 19.91 -21.58 -12.13
CA LEU A 32 19.40 -20.29 -11.62
C LEU A 32 19.43 -20.21 -10.09
N HIS A 33 19.09 -21.30 -9.39
CA HIS A 33 19.08 -21.35 -7.92
C HIS A 33 20.47 -21.20 -7.27
N LEU A 34 21.55 -21.42 -8.02
CA LEU A 34 22.92 -21.23 -7.56
C LEU A 34 23.50 -19.88 -8.02
N MET A 35 22.83 -19.19 -8.93
CA MET A 35 23.30 -17.90 -9.43
C MET A 35 23.17 -16.81 -8.33
N LYS A 36 24.19 -15.98 -8.25
CA LYS A 36 24.15 -14.72 -7.53
C LYS A 36 24.12 -13.60 -8.56
N PRO A 37 22.93 -13.19 -9.03
CA PRO A 37 22.83 -12.18 -10.06
C PRO A 37 23.41 -10.85 -9.58
N ALA A 38 24.14 -10.16 -10.45
CA ALA A 38 24.66 -8.81 -10.21
C ALA A 38 23.57 -7.72 -10.35
N TYR A 39 22.33 -8.06 -10.01
CA TYR A 39 21.20 -7.12 -9.98
C TYR A 39 21.15 -6.39 -8.66
N ARG A 40 20.59 -5.16 -8.69
CA ARG A 40 20.28 -4.40 -7.48
C ARG A 40 19.36 -5.17 -6.52
N VAL A 41 18.47 -5.97 -7.06
CA VAL A 41 17.44 -6.72 -6.35
C VAL A 41 17.86 -8.18 -6.27
N GLY A 42 17.66 -8.82 -5.12
CA GLY A 42 17.89 -10.25 -4.93
C GLY A 42 16.95 -11.09 -5.80
N TYR A 43 17.34 -12.33 -6.07
CA TYR A 43 16.51 -13.33 -6.73
C TYR A 43 16.38 -14.59 -5.87
N GLY A 44 15.24 -15.25 -5.95
CA GLY A 44 14.96 -16.47 -5.22
C GLY A 44 13.88 -16.30 -4.16
N VAL A 45 13.69 -17.31 -3.34
CA VAL A 45 12.69 -17.30 -2.26
C VAL A 45 13.20 -16.44 -1.09
N SER A 46 12.40 -15.51 -0.63
CA SER A 46 12.69 -14.69 0.54
C SER A 46 12.70 -15.53 1.82
N LYS A 47 13.50 -15.12 2.80
CA LYS A 47 13.47 -15.73 4.14
C LYS A 47 12.52 -14.93 5.04
N ALA A 48 11.67 -15.63 5.78
CA ALA A 48 10.70 -15.00 6.67
C ALA A 48 11.35 -14.03 7.68
N ALA A 49 12.53 -14.36 8.20
CA ALA A 49 13.28 -13.50 9.12
C ALA A 49 13.71 -12.18 8.44
N ASP A 50 14.15 -12.23 7.19
CA ASP A 50 14.58 -11.05 6.43
C ASP A 50 13.38 -10.16 6.10
N VAL A 51 12.22 -10.76 5.75
CA VAL A 51 10.96 -10.04 5.54
C VAL A 51 10.56 -9.30 6.81
N LYS A 52 10.55 -9.99 7.96
CA LYS A 52 10.23 -9.37 9.25
C LYS A 52 11.20 -8.25 9.60
N ALA A 53 12.50 -8.43 9.37
CA ALA A 53 13.50 -7.40 9.66
C ALA A 53 13.29 -6.11 8.85
N VAL A 54 12.83 -6.21 7.60
CA VAL A 54 12.44 -5.04 6.80
C VAL A 54 11.25 -4.31 7.43
N MET A 55 10.20 -5.06 7.79
CA MET A 55 9.01 -4.48 8.42
C MET A 55 9.32 -3.85 9.78
N ASP A 56 10.18 -4.48 10.59
CA ASP A 56 10.59 -3.96 11.91
C ASP A 56 11.33 -2.62 11.77
N ARG A 57 12.24 -2.49 10.79
CA ARG A 57 12.91 -1.20 10.52
C ARG A 57 11.91 -0.10 10.15
N VAL A 58 10.92 -0.44 9.31
CA VAL A 58 9.85 0.50 8.97
C VAL A 58 9.05 0.91 10.21
N LEU A 59 8.65 -0.05 11.05
CA LEU A 59 7.90 0.23 12.28
C LEU A 59 8.68 1.18 13.21
N HIS A 60 9.94 0.89 13.48
CA HIS A 60 10.78 1.75 14.33
C HIS A 60 10.89 3.18 13.78
N TYR A 61 11.06 3.33 12.47
CA TYR A 61 11.13 4.64 11.84
C TYR A 61 9.82 5.42 11.98
N ILE A 62 8.69 4.81 11.60
CA ILE A 62 7.40 5.50 11.67
C ILE A 62 6.96 5.79 13.12
N GLU A 63 7.35 4.97 14.07
CA GLU A 63 7.08 5.21 15.49
C GLU A 63 7.78 6.48 15.98
N ALA A 64 9.05 6.66 15.63
CA ALA A 64 9.82 7.85 15.95
C ALA A 64 9.27 9.12 15.28
N GLU A 65 8.81 8.99 14.04
CA GLU A 65 8.34 10.10 13.21
C GLU A 65 6.85 10.48 13.43
N THR A 66 6.13 9.76 14.28
CA THR A 66 4.69 10.00 14.51
C THR A 66 4.33 10.01 15.99
N PRO A 67 4.74 11.05 16.73
CA PRO A 67 4.42 11.18 18.16
C PRO A 67 2.89 11.23 18.38
N ALA A 68 2.39 10.34 19.25
CA ALA A 68 0.97 10.23 19.56
C ALA A 68 0.63 11.07 20.82
N THR A 69 0.78 12.39 20.73
CA THR A 69 0.53 13.32 21.83
C THR A 69 -0.15 14.59 21.34
N LEU A 70 -0.85 15.27 22.27
CA LEU A 70 -1.34 16.63 22.07
C LEU A 70 -0.39 17.63 22.72
N VAL A 71 -0.24 18.78 22.09
CA VAL A 71 0.53 19.91 22.62
C VAL A 71 -0.28 21.21 22.51
N ASP A 72 -0.02 22.13 23.42
CA ASP A 72 -0.46 23.50 23.28
C ASP A 72 0.39 24.22 22.22
N ASN A 73 -0.25 24.86 21.26
CA ASN A 73 0.45 25.49 20.12
C ASN A 73 1.30 26.70 20.55
N ASN A 74 0.94 27.39 21.64
CA ASN A 74 1.60 28.62 22.06
C ASN A 74 2.81 28.32 22.93
N THR A 75 2.70 27.29 23.81
CA THR A 75 3.76 26.95 24.77
C THR A 75 4.60 25.76 24.34
N GLY A 76 4.09 24.89 23.46
CA GLY A 76 4.70 23.63 23.10
C GLY A 76 4.58 22.54 24.16
N GLU A 77 3.95 22.83 25.30
CA GLU A 77 3.79 21.88 26.41
C GLU A 77 2.78 20.77 26.04
N GLU A 78 3.04 19.57 26.56
CA GLU A 78 2.14 18.43 26.35
C GLU A 78 0.83 18.57 27.11
N VAL A 79 -0.31 18.39 26.42
CA VAL A 79 -1.65 18.37 27.00
C VAL A 79 -2.02 16.95 27.41
N LYS A 80 -1.63 16.54 28.61
CA LYS A 80 -1.89 15.19 29.16
C LYS A 80 -3.33 15.01 29.63
N ASP A 81 -3.94 16.05 30.18
CA ASP A 81 -5.34 16.05 30.63
C ASP A 81 -6.22 16.57 29.51
N LEU A 82 -7.00 15.69 28.87
CA LEU A 82 -7.89 16.06 27.77
C LEU A 82 -8.96 17.09 28.15
N LYS A 83 -9.28 17.27 29.45
CA LYS A 83 -10.17 18.35 29.93
C LYS A 83 -9.55 19.72 29.75
N LYS A 84 -8.25 19.81 29.57
CA LYS A 84 -7.50 21.05 29.32
C LYS A 84 -7.34 21.42 27.87
N ILE A 85 -7.92 20.63 26.96
CA ILE A 85 -7.91 20.93 25.52
C ILE A 85 -8.56 22.29 25.28
N THR A 86 -7.89 23.13 24.50
CA THR A 86 -8.34 24.46 24.05
C THR A 86 -8.36 24.52 22.52
N ALA A 87 -8.77 25.65 21.95
CA ALA A 87 -8.67 25.88 20.50
C ALA A 87 -7.21 25.89 19.98
N ASP A 88 -6.25 26.19 20.87
CA ASP A 88 -4.80 26.21 20.54
C ASP A 88 -4.14 24.83 20.70
N SER A 89 -4.86 23.83 21.21
CA SER A 89 -4.34 22.47 21.29
C SER A 89 -4.28 21.84 19.91
N ARG A 90 -3.21 21.10 19.63
CA ARG A 90 -2.98 20.41 18.34
C ARG A 90 -2.30 19.06 18.54
N LEU A 91 -2.39 18.19 17.55
CA LEU A 91 -1.54 17.01 17.48
C LEU A 91 -0.07 17.44 17.33
N LYS A 92 0.82 16.86 18.13
CA LYS A 92 2.25 17.13 18.03
C LYS A 92 2.73 16.79 16.61
N GLN A 93 3.36 17.74 15.97
CA GLN A 93 3.89 17.55 14.62
C GLN A 93 5.12 16.63 14.68
N GLY A 94 5.11 15.63 13.83
CA GLY A 94 6.25 14.76 13.50
C GLY A 94 6.56 14.82 12.02
N GLY A 95 7.27 13.82 11.51
CA GLY A 95 7.54 13.67 10.08
C GLY A 95 6.29 13.40 9.26
N PHE A 96 5.27 12.76 9.88
CA PHE A 96 4.02 12.39 9.19
C PHE A 96 2.79 12.74 10.02
N ARG A 97 1.66 12.87 9.32
CA ARG A 97 0.37 13.23 9.94
C ARG A 97 -0.42 11.98 10.33
N LEU A 98 -0.79 11.88 11.61
CA LEU A 98 -1.58 10.76 12.14
C LEU A 98 -2.97 10.60 11.53
N THR A 99 -3.51 11.65 10.93
CA THR A 99 -4.90 11.76 10.45
C THR A 99 -5.01 11.72 8.94
N SER A 100 -3.91 11.51 8.22
CA SER A 100 -3.95 11.44 6.76
C SER A 100 -4.35 10.04 6.28
N TYR A 101 -4.88 9.94 5.05
CA TYR A 101 -5.26 8.64 4.49
C TYR A 101 -4.07 7.69 4.36
N GLU A 102 -2.87 8.20 4.06
CA GLU A 102 -1.65 7.39 3.99
C GLU A 102 -1.38 6.71 5.34
N TRP A 103 -1.73 7.42 6.43
CA TRP A 103 -1.61 6.84 7.77
C TRP A 103 -2.71 5.83 8.08
N GLY A 104 -3.89 6.00 7.53
CA GLY A 104 -4.93 4.96 7.55
C GLY A 104 -4.47 3.66 6.90
N VAL A 105 -3.76 3.75 5.75
CA VAL A 105 -3.12 2.59 5.10
C VAL A 105 -2.00 2.01 5.99
N THR A 106 -1.21 2.87 6.62
CA THR A 106 -0.12 2.46 7.52
C THR A 106 -0.65 1.72 8.75
N TYR A 107 -1.76 2.19 9.34
CA TYR A 107 -2.42 1.48 10.43
C TYR A 107 -2.95 0.11 9.99
N SER A 108 -3.57 0.04 8.81
CA SER A 108 -4.03 -1.24 8.24
C SER A 108 -2.86 -2.19 7.98
N GLY A 109 -1.74 -1.68 7.47
CA GLY A 109 -0.51 -2.44 7.25
C GLY A 109 0.10 -2.96 8.56
N ALA A 110 0.13 -2.15 9.61
CA ALA A 110 0.62 -2.58 10.92
C ALA A 110 -0.31 -3.64 11.56
N LEU A 111 -1.64 -3.53 11.38
CA LEU A 111 -2.56 -4.60 11.83
C LEU A 111 -2.32 -5.91 11.08
N ALA A 112 -2.10 -5.86 9.76
CA ALA A 112 -1.76 -7.04 8.97
C ALA A 112 -0.40 -7.64 9.39
N ALA A 113 0.60 -6.80 9.65
CA ALA A 113 1.90 -7.23 10.17
C ALA A 113 1.79 -7.92 11.53
N TYR A 114 0.94 -7.42 12.43
CA TYR A 114 0.62 -8.10 13.69
C TYR A 114 0.03 -9.49 13.46
N GLU A 115 -0.91 -9.64 12.53
CA GLU A 115 -1.54 -10.92 12.23
C GLU A 115 -0.55 -11.94 11.65
N ALA A 116 0.31 -11.50 10.74
CA ALA A 116 1.29 -12.36 10.10
C ALA A 116 2.42 -12.79 11.06
N THR A 117 2.82 -11.92 12.01
CA THR A 117 4.00 -12.13 12.87
C THR A 117 3.67 -12.50 14.31
N GLY A 118 2.49 -12.12 14.83
CA GLY A 118 2.14 -12.18 16.24
C GLY A 118 2.85 -11.12 17.11
N ASP A 119 3.66 -10.23 16.52
CA ASP A 119 4.41 -9.22 17.24
C ASP A 119 3.52 -8.05 17.66
N LYS A 120 3.33 -7.92 18.96
CA LYS A 120 2.43 -6.92 19.56
C LYS A 120 2.83 -5.48 19.30
N ALA A 121 4.10 -5.20 19.01
CA ALA A 121 4.59 -3.85 18.74
C ALA A 121 3.79 -3.18 17.61
N TYR A 122 3.44 -3.93 16.55
CA TYR A 122 2.61 -3.44 15.46
C TYR A 122 1.19 -3.06 15.90
N LYS A 123 0.56 -3.92 16.73
CA LYS A 123 -0.78 -3.64 17.27
C LYS A 123 -0.76 -2.46 18.23
N ASP A 124 0.23 -2.37 19.09
CA ASP A 124 0.37 -1.31 20.09
C ASP A 124 0.58 0.04 19.40
N TYR A 125 1.40 0.09 18.35
CA TYR A 125 1.56 1.27 17.50
C TYR A 125 0.23 1.84 17.01
N VAL A 126 -0.66 0.98 16.50
CA VAL A 126 -1.99 1.38 16.03
C VAL A 126 -2.90 1.78 17.18
N SER A 127 -2.95 0.95 18.23
CA SER A 127 -3.88 1.13 19.36
C SER A 127 -3.69 2.44 20.08
N ILE A 128 -2.43 2.85 20.32
CA ILE A 128 -2.08 4.13 20.96
C ILE A 128 -2.63 5.31 20.14
N ARG A 129 -2.45 5.28 18.83
CA ARG A 129 -2.85 6.37 17.93
C ARG A 129 -4.35 6.44 17.73
N HIS A 130 -5.00 5.32 17.48
CA HIS A 130 -6.47 5.27 17.38
C HIS A 130 -7.15 5.72 18.65
N ARG A 131 -6.65 5.31 19.83
CA ARG A 131 -7.18 5.72 21.11
C ARG A 131 -7.03 7.23 21.30
N LEU A 132 -5.86 7.80 21.02
CA LEU A 132 -5.65 9.25 21.08
C LEU A 132 -6.68 10.00 20.24
N LEU A 133 -6.88 9.58 18.97
CA LEU A 133 -7.84 10.24 18.09
C LEU A 133 -9.29 10.12 18.60
N ALA A 134 -9.67 8.95 19.09
CA ALA A 134 -11.01 8.71 19.61
C ALA A 134 -11.27 9.47 20.93
N ASP A 135 -10.30 9.48 21.84
CA ASP A 135 -10.45 10.10 23.17
C ASP A 135 -10.46 11.63 23.08
N MET A 136 -9.68 12.23 22.17
CA MET A 136 -9.64 13.70 22.01
C MET A 136 -10.87 14.25 21.27
N ALA A 137 -11.44 13.48 20.34
CA ALA A 137 -12.50 13.96 19.44
C ALA A 137 -13.69 14.62 20.15
N PRO A 138 -14.28 14.09 21.24
CA PRO A 138 -15.42 14.72 21.92
C PRO A 138 -15.09 16.09 22.53
N TYR A 139 -13.84 16.30 22.93
CA TYR A 139 -13.41 17.60 23.49
C TYR A 139 -13.29 18.65 22.38
N PHE A 140 -12.66 18.31 21.29
CA PHE A 140 -12.56 19.21 20.14
C PHE A 140 -13.90 19.49 19.47
N GLN A 141 -14.84 18.54 19.42
CA GLN A 141 -16.18 18.75 18.90
C GLN A 141 -16.93 19.86 19.68
N LYS A 142 -16.79 19.90 21.01
CA LYS A 142 -17.38 20.95 21.86
C LYS A 142 -16.82 22.33 21.57
N ILE A 143 -15.53 22.41 21.27
CA ILE A 143 -14.82 23.65 20.93
C ILE A 143 -15.16 24.09 19.52
N TYR A 144 -15.14 23.17 18.57
CA TYR A 144 -15.36 23.42 17.15
C TYR A 144 -16.76 23.99 16.86
N GLY A 145 -17.77 23.56 17.58
CA GLY A 145 -19.12 24.14 17.49
C GLY A 145 -19.18 25.62 17.81
N LYS A 146 -18.21 26.15 18.59
CA LYS A 146 -18.12 27.57 19.01
C LYS A 146 -17.02 28.34 18.29
N ASN A 147 -15.93 27.66 17.92
CA ASN A 147 -14.77 28.25 17.26
C ASN A 147 -14.25 27.28 16.19
N LYS A 148 -14.38 27.66 14.91
CA LYS A 148 -13.95 26.86 13.80
C LYS A 148 -12.44 26.94 13.46
N GLY A 149 -11.69 27.76 14.22
CA GLY A 149 -10.24 27.99 14.00
C GLY A 149 -9.32 26.97 14.67
N ILE A 150 -9.74 25.71 14.83
CA ILE A 150 -8.89 24.64 15.36
C ILE A 150 -7.90 24.12 14.32
N ASP A 151 -6.89 23.38 14.80
CA ASP A 151 -5.90 22.71 13.93
C ASP A 151 -6.57 21.87 12.83
N VAL A 152 -6.06 21.98 11.60
CA VAL A 152 -6.63 21.30 10.42
C VAL A 152 -6.58 19.79 10.52
N ASN A 153 -5.56 19.22 11.19
CA ASN A 153 -5.45 17.76 11.34
C ASN A 153 -6.51 17.25 12.32
N VAL A 154 -6.79 18.03 13.37
CA VAL A 154 -7.88 17.74 14.31
C VAL A 154 -9.24 17.90 13.63
N ARG A 155 -9.42 18.97 12.84
CA ARG A 155 -10.67 19.19 12.08
C ARG A 155 -10.99 17.99 11.19
N ARG A 156 -10.02 17.44 10.47
CA ARG A 156 -10.22 16.24 9.63
C ARG A 156 -10.80 15.05 10.38
N VAL A 157 -10.49 14.93 11.67
CA VAL A 157 -11.02 13.86 12.52
C VAL A 157 -12.48 14.08 12.89
N ILE A 158 -12.84 15.34 13.26
CA ILE A 158 -14.16 15.63 13.83
C ILE A 158 -15.17 16.17 12.82
N ASP A 159 -14.72 16.76 11.73
CA ASP A 159 -15.52 17.34 10.64
C ASP A 159 -14.78 17.09 9.30
N PRO A 160 -14.80 15.86 8.78
CA PRO A 160 -14.17 15.54 7.50
C PRO A 160 -14.87 16.25 6.34
N HIS A 161 -14.09 16.64 5.31
CA HIS A 161 -14.56 17.37 4.13
C HIS A 161 -14.21 16.65 2.81
N ALA A 162 -13.64 15.46 2.85
CA ALA A 162 -13.29 14.65 1.70
C ALA A 162 -13.15 13.18 2.09
N LEU A 163 -13.22 12.28 1.13
CA LEU A 163 -12.91 10.87 1.34
C LEU A 163 -11.48 10.68 1.87
N ASP A 164 -10.54 11.53 1.45
CA ASP A 164 -9.16 11.56 1.96
C ASP A 164 -9.09 11.77 3.49
N ASP A 165 -10.03 12.53 4.07
CA ASP A 165 -10.11 12.75 5.51
C ASP A 165 -10.79 11.57 6.24
N ALA A 166 -11.81 10.95 5.61
CA ALA A 166 -12.74 10.06 6.30
C ALA A 166 -12.45 8.56 6.09
N GLY A 167 -11.94 8.18 4.91
CA GLY A 167 -11.97 6.76 4.50
C GLY A 167 -10.91 5.88 5.15
N ALA A 168 -9.66 5.94 4.70
CA ALA A 168 -8.64 4.96 5.09
C ALA A 168 -8.39 4.89 6.61
N VAL A 169 -8.43 6.02 7.32
CA VAL A 169 -8.31 6.05 8.79
C VAL A 169 -9.49 5.32 9.44
N CYS A 170 -10.72 5.60 8.98
CA CYS A 170 -11.91 4.91 9.46
C CYS A 170 -11.85 3.40 9.16
N CYS A 171 -11.45 3.01 7.96
CA CYS A 171 -11.28 1.60 7.60
C CYS A 171 -10.35 0.87 8.58
N SER A 172 -9.20 1.48 8.90
CA SER A 172 -8.27 0.92 9.89
C SER A 172 -8.86 0.82 11.29
N MET A 173 -9.69 1.79 11.70
CA MET A 173 -10.41 1.75 12.98
C MET A 173 -11.46 0.62 13.00
N ILE A 174 -12.20 0.42 11.91
CA ILE A 174 -13.15 -0.68 11.79
C ILE A 174 -12.41 -2.02 11.88
N LYS A 175 -11.31 -2.20 11.13
CA LYS A 175 -10.46 -3.39 11.21
C LYS A 175 -9.96 -3.66 12.64
N ALA A 176 -9.50 -2.61 13.34
CA ALA A 176 -9.08 -2.72 14.74
C ALA A 176 -10.25 -3.11 15.66
N THR A 177 -11.46 -2.57 15.44
CA THR A 177 -12.66 -2.89 16.22
C THR A 177 -13.07 -4.35 16.01
N LEU A 178 -13.06 -4.85 14.78
CA LEU A 178 -13.32 -6.27 14.47
C LEU A 178 -12.30 -7.21 15.14
N LYS A 179 -11.12 -6.72 15.49
CA LYS A 179 -10.05 -7.43 16.21
C LYS A 179 -10.04 -7.14 17.73
N GLY A 180 -11.13 -6.58 18.25
CA GLY A 180 -11.35 -6.38 19.68
C GLY A 180 -10.95 -5.03 20.26
N SER A 181 -10.54 -4.05 19.46
CA SER A 181 -10.32 -2.67 19.95
C SER A 181 -11.65 -2.05 20.36
N GLN A 182 -11.64 -1.32 21.48
CA GLN A 182 -12.84 -0.69 22.05
C GLN A 182 -12.77 0.84 21.95
N GLY A 183 -13.92 1.51 22.04
CA GLY A 183 -14.03 2.96 22.15
C GLY A 183 -13.95 3.74 20.82
N LEU A 184 -13.91 3.05 19.67
CA LEU A 184 -13.75 3.68 18.36
C LEU A 184 -15.07 3.97 17.63
N LEU A 185 -16.20 3.37 18.05
CA LEU A 185 -17.46 3.38 17.32
C LEU A 185 -18.02 4.81 17.09
N SER A 186 -17.88 5.72 18.05
CA SER A 186 -18.37 7.10 17.89
C SER A 186 -17.67 7.81 16.73
N LEU A 187 -16.35 7.62 16.61
CA LEU A 187 -15.56 8.23 15.57
C LEU A 187 -15.76 7.53 14.21
N ILE A 188 -15.86 6.20 14.21
CA ILE A 188 -16.24 5.41 13.04
C ILE A 188 -17.56 5.91 12.46
N ASN A 189 -18.59 6.06 13.30
CA ASN A 189 -19.89 6.54 12.85
C ASN A 189 -19.86 7.96 12.28
N ASN A 190 -19.03 8.85 12.84
CA ASN A 190 -18.83 10.20 12.31
C ASN A 190 -18.23 10.18 10.90
N TYR A 191 -17.22 9.35 10.67
CA TYR A 191 -16.61 9.19 9.35
C TYR A 191 -17.55 8.56 8.33
N VAL A 192 -18.25 7.48 8.73
CA VAL A 192 -19.20 6.78 7.85
C VAL A 192 -20.38 7.68 7.49
N ASP A 193 -20.89 8.51 8.44
CA ASP A 193 -21.93 9.50 8.15
C ASP A 193 -21.48 10.49 7.07
N TYR A 194 -20.22 10.93 7.12
CA TYR A 194 -19.67 11.78 6.06
C TYR A 194 -19.66 11.07 4.70
N ILE A 195 -19.09 9.87 4.63
CA ILE A 195 -18.94 9.12 3.38
C ILE A 195 -20.30 8.82 2.74
N ILE A 196 -21.29 8.41 3.55
CA ILE A 196 -22.59 7.98 3.04
C ILE A 196 -23.50 9.16 2.71
N ASN A 197 -23.52 10.19 3.58
CA ASN A 197 -24.55 11.22 3.55
C ASN A 197 -24.07 12.60 3.08
N LYS A 198 -22.75 12.86 3.05
CA LYS A 198 -22.22 14.22 2.80
C LYS A 198 -21.21 14.28 1.66
N GLU A 199 -20.59 13.15 1.30
CA GLU A 199 -19.65 13.13 0.18
C GLU A 199 -20.33 13.50 -1.13
N TYR A 200 -19.64 14.29 -1.95
CA TYR A 200 -20.13 14.69 -3.25
C TYR A 200 -20.24 13.50 -4.20
N ARG A 201 -21.35 13.46 -4.95
CA ARG A 201 -21.67 12.35 -5.87
C ARG A 201 -22.18 12.87 -7.20
N LEU A 202 -21.98 12.05 -8.25
CA LEU A 202 -22.72 12.20 -9.51
C LEU A 202 -24.21 11.86 -9.30
N ASP A 203 -25.05 12.18 -10.30
CA ASP A 203 -26.49 11.92 -10.29
C ASP A 203 -26.85 10.44 -10.09
N ASP A 204 -25.97 9.52 -10.53
CA ASP A 204 -26.14 8.07 -10.32
C ASP A 204 -25.61 7.58 -8.97
N GLY A 205 -25.16 8.49 -8.12
CA GLY A 205 -24.64 8.22 -6.80
C GLY A 205 -23.16 7.83 -6.73
N THR A 206 -22.42 7.86 -7.84
CA THR A 206 -20.96 7.59 -7.85
C THR A 206 -20.22 8.68 -7.09
N PHE A 207 -19.27 8.31 -6.21
CA PHE A 207 -18.37 9.26 -5.56
C PHE A 207 -17.63 10.10 -6.60
N ALA A 208 -17.55 11.40 -6.36
CA ALA A 208 -16.95 12.33 -7.32
C ALA A 208 -16.31 13.52 -6.62
N ARG A 209 -15.54 14.30 -7.38
CA ARG A 209 -14.88 15.53 -6.93
C ARG A 209 -15.32 16.73 -7.75
N LEU A 210 -15.18 17.92 -7.18
CA LEU A 210 -15.41 19.20 -7.85
C LEU A 210 -14.12 19.76 -8.48
N ARG A 211 -13.05 18.96 -8.53
CA ARG A 211 -11.72 19.37 -9.03
C ARG A 211 -11.06 18.25 -9.83
N PRO A 212 -10.27 18.56 -10.86
CA PRO A 212 -9.93 19.90 -11.38
C PRO A 212 -11.11 20.60 -12.03
N GLN A 213 -12.17 19.87 -12.34
CA GLN A 213 -13.45 20.33 -12.87
C GLN A 213 -14.59 19.67 -12.07
N ASN A 214 -15.80 20.21 -12.17
CA ASN A 214 -16.97 19.58 -11.57
C ASN A 214 -17.22 18.19 -12.20
N ASN A 215 -17.76 17.30 -11.39
CA ASN A 215 -18.09 15.92 -11.82
C ASN A 215 -16.87 15.17 -12.33
N THR A 216 -15.77 15.21 -11.57
CA THR A 216 -14.52 14.47 -11.86
C THR A 216 -14.41 13.25 -10.96
N LEU A 217 -14.02 12.12 -11.52
CA LEU A 217 -13.61 10.93 -10.77
C LEU A 217 -12.09 10.83 -10.78
N TRP A 218 -11.52 10.65 -9.60
CA TRP A 218 -10.14 10.20 -9.43
C TRP A 218 -10.15 8.74 -9.03
N LEU A 219 -9.32 7.93 -9.67
CA LEU A 219 -9.27 6.50 -9.36
C LEU A 219 -8.91 6.21 -7.90
N ASP A 220 -8.19 7.13 -7.26
CA ASP A 220 -7.84 7.10 -5.84
C ASP A 220 -9.06 6.97 -4.94
N ASP A 221 -10.19 7.57 -5.32
CA ASP A 221 -11.42 7.59 -4.53
C ASP A 221 -12.05 6.19 -4.38
N MET A 222 -11.71 5.25 -5.25
CA MET A 222 -12.06 3.86 -5.00
C MET A 222 -11.55 3.42 -3.62
N PHE A 223 -10.29 3.68 -3.30
CA PHE A 223 -9.72 3.29 -2.01
C PHE A 223 -10.08 4.25 -0.89
N MET A 224 -10.23 5.54 -1.18
CA MET A 224 -10.48 6.55 -0.14
C MET A 224 -11.88 6.42 0.49
N GLY A 225 -12.82 5.73 -0.16
CA GLY A 225 -14.19 5.57 0.39
C GLY A 225 -14.67 4.12 0.49
N ILE A 226 -14.50 3.34 -0.56
CA ILE A 226 -15.19 2.05 -0.75
C ILE A 226 -14.83 0.99 0.29
N PRO A 227 -13.55 0.76 0.67
CA PRO A 227 -13.20 -0.23 1.69
C PRO A 227 -13.86 0.07 3.04
N THR A 228 -13.94 1.34 3.44
CA THR A 228 -14.62 1.73 4.69
C THR A 228 -16.08 1.33 4.68
N VAL A 229 -16.77 1.55 3.57
CA VAL A 229 -18.17 1.16 3.41
C VAL A 229 -18.31 -0.37 3.46
N ALA A 230 -17.47 -1.11 2.75
CA ALA A 230 -17.51 -2.57 2.76
C ALA A 230 -17.26 -3.15 4.17
N TYR A 231 -16.25 -2.64 4.88
CA TYR A 231 -15.94 -3.08 6.24
C TYR A 231 -17.01 -2.64 7.26
N MET A 232 -17.74 -1.54 7.00
CA MET A 232 -18.91 -1.20 7.82
C MET A 232 -20.02 -2.26 7.69
N GLY A 233 -20.20 -2.82 6.48
CA GLY A 233 -21.06 -3.99 6.27
C GLY A 233 -20.62 -5.18 7.14
N LYS A 234 -19.32 -5.46 7.19
CA LYS A 234 -18.75 -6.53 8.04
C LYS A 234 -18.96 -6.25 9.54
N LEU A 235 -18.86 -5.00 9.95
CA LEU A 235 -19.00 -4.59 11.35
C LEU A 235 -20.45 -4.66 11.82
N THR A 236 -21.41 -4.24 10.96
CA THR A 236 -22.83 -4.12 11.34
C THR A 236 -23.71 -5.30 10.89
N GLY A 237 -23.29 -6.02 9.87
CA GLY A 237 -24.11 -7.05 9.19
C GLY A 237 -25.17 -6.46 8.24
N GLU A 238 -25.18 -5.13 8.00
CA GLU A 238 -26.18 -4.48 7.16
C GLU A 238 -25.83 -4.57 5.68
N ALA A 239 -26.72 -5.21 4.87
CA ALA A 239 -26.51 -5.42 3.43
C ALA A 239 -26.29 -4.13 2.64
N LYS A 240 -26.96 -3.03 3.01
CA LYS A 240 -26.84 -1.73 2.32
C LYS A 240 -25.40 -1.24 2.12
N TYR A 241 -24.50 -1.57 3.05
CA TYR A 241 -23.09 -1.17 2.94
C TYR A 241 -22.32 -2.06 1.94
N TYR A 242 -22.65 -3.34 1.89
CA TYR A 242 -22.08 -4.24 0.87
C TYR A 242 -22.57 -3.87 -0.53
N ASP A 243 -23.88 -3.61 -0.68
CA ASP A 243 -24.49 -3.17 -1.94
C ASP A 243 -23.86 -1.87 -2.44
N GLU A 244 -23.69 -0.90 -1.55
CA GLU A 244 -23.07 0.39 -1.87
C GLU A 244 -21.60 0.20 -2.28
N ALA A 245 -20.81 -0.56 -1.54
CA ALA A 245 -19.41 -0.78 -1.87
C ALA A 245 -19.23 -1.47 -3.23
N ALA A 246 -20.00 -2.54 -3.48
CA ALA A 246 -19.96 -3.26 -4.75
C ALA A 246 -20.42 -2.38 -5.93
N ARG A 247 -21.48 -1.62 -5.75
CA ARG A 247 -21.98 -0.66 -6.74
C ARG A 247 -20.93 0.38 -7.10
N GLN A 248 -20.27 0.98 -6.11
CA GLN A 248 -19.21 1.97 -6.34
C GLN A 248 -18.05 1.39 -7.16
N VAL A 249 -17.56 0.18 -6.82
CA VAL A 249 -16.49 -0.49 -7.59
C VAL A 249 -16.87 -0.58 -9.06
N LEU A 250 -18.09 -1.05 -9.37
CA LEU A 250 -18.54 -1.24 -10.73
C LEU A 250 -18.82 0.10 -11.47
N GLN A 251 -19.29 1.13 -10.77
CA GLN A 251 -19.48 2.47 -11.34
C GLN A 251 -18.15 3.13 -11.71
N PHE A 252 -17.10 2.97 -10.90
CA PHE A 252 -15.75 3.39 -11.27
C PHE A 252 -15.22 2.59 -12.47
N ALA A 253 -15.38 1.27 -12.44
CA ALA A 253 -14.92 0.41 -13.53
C ALA A 253 -15.60 0.74 -14.84
N SER A 254 -16.92 0.99 -14.87
CA SER A 254 -17.65 1.33 -16.09
C SER A 254 -17.12 2.58 -16.81
N ARG A 255 -16.46 3.49 -16.08
CA ARG A 255 -15.94 4.76 -16.63
C ARG A 255 -14.43 4.75 -16.86
N MET A 256 -13.68 3.96 -16.09
CA MET A 256 -12.23 4.10 -16.02
C MET A 256 -11.45 2.86 -16.43
N TRP A 257 -12.09 1.71 -16.52
CA TRP A 257 -11.45 0.47 -16.98
C TRP A 257 -11.17 0.50 -18.48
N VAL A 258 -9.98 0.07 -18.89
CA VAL A 258 -9.53 -0.06 -20.28
C VAL A 258 -9.28 -1.54 -20.55
N PRO A 259 -10.27 -2.27 -21.11
CA PRO A 259 -10.22 -3.74 -21.24
C PRO A 259 -9.01 -4.24 -22.05
N GLU A 260 -8.64 -3.52 -23.11
CA GLU A 260 -7.54 -3.90 -24.01
C GLU A 260 -6.18 -3.88 -23.31
N LYS A 261 -6.03 -3.00 -22.30
CA LYS A 261 -4.81 -2.90 -21.48
C LYS A 261 -4.91 -3.69 -20.19
N GLN A 262 -6.11 -4.00 -19.74
CA GLN A 262 -6.43 -4.53 -18.42
C GLN A 262 -5.90 -3.62 -17.29
N LEU A 263 -6.06 -2.33 -17.48
CA LEU A 263 -5.65 -1.25 -16.58
C LEU A 263 -6.75 -0.22 -16.43
N PHE A 264 -6.71 0.53 -15.34
CA PHE A 264 -7.55 1.71 -15.17
C PHE A 264 -6.82 2.98 -15.62
N ARG A 265 -7.56 3.90 -16.25
CA ARG A 265 -7.10 5.30 -16.37
C ARG A 265 -7.21 6.01 -15.04
N HIS A 266 -6.33 7.00 -14.78
CA HIS A 266 -6.29 7.69 -13.48
C HIS A 266 -7.51 8.58 -13.23
N GLY A 267 -8.09 9.18 -14.27
CA GLY A 267 -9.18 10.13 -14.11
C GLY A 267 -10.25 10.04 -15.19
N TRP A 268 -11.43 10.53 -14.83
CA TRP A 268 -12.57 10.71 -15.72
C TRP A 268 -13.24 12.05 -15.38
N VAL A 269 -13.70 12.80 -16.40
CA VAL A 269 -14.35 14.10 -16.25
C VAL A 269 -15.64 14.09 -17.06
N ALA A 270 -16.79 14.36 -16.43
CA ALA A 270 -18.10 14.24 -17.08
C ALA A 270 -18.29 15.15 -18.32
N SER A 271 -17.63 16.32 -18.32
CA SER A 271 -17.70 17.28 -19.44
C SER A 271 -16.76 16.96 -20.61
N MET A 272 -15.95 15.89 -20.52
CA MET A 272 -15.02 15.50 -21.57
C MET A 272 -15.56 14.29 -22.32
N GLU A 273 -15.59 14.36 -23.65
CA GLU A 273 -15.97 13.23 -24.52
C GLU A 273 -14.85 12.19 -24.57
N GLU A 274 -13.59 12.65 -24.66
CA GLU A 274 -12.41 11.80 -24.60
C GLU A 274 -11.59 12.09 -23.35
N HIS A 275 -11.03 11.05 -22.76
CA HIS A 275 -10.23 11.15 -21.53
C HIS A 275 -8.79 10.74 -21.79
N PRO A 276 -7.80 11.49 -21.29
CA PRO A 276 -6.42 11.06 -21.28
C PRO A 276 -6.27 9.73 -20.54
N ALA A 277 -5.78 8.71 -21.25
CA ALA A 277 -5.63 7.37 -20.70
C ALA A 277 -4.26 7.20 -20.03
N PHE A 278 -3.99 7.98 -18.99
CA PHE A 278 -2.78 7.78 -18.18
C PHE A 278 -3.03 6.69 -17.14
N HIS A 279 -2.21 5.64 -17.21
CA HIS A 279 -2.26 4.50 -16.28
C HIS A 279 -1.24 4.72 -15.16
N TRP A 280 -1.54 5.68 -14.27
CA TRP A 280 -0.66 5.98 -13.16
C TRP A 280 -0.58 4.81 -12.18
N GLY A 281 0.66 4.42 -11.81
CA GLY A 281 0.93 3.20 -11.04
C GLY A 281 0.21 3.18 -9.71
N ARG A 282 0.38 4.19 -8.85
CA ARG A 282 -0.27 4.21 -7.53
C ARG A 282 -1.80 4.24 -7.61
N ALA A 283 -2.40 4.93 -8.59
CA ALA A 283 -3.86 4.92 -8.75
C ALA A 283 -4.38 3.53 -9.11
N ASN A 284 -3.73 2.82 -10.03
CA ASN A 284 -4.02 1.42 -10.31
C ASN A 284 -3.80 0.52 -9.07
N GLY A 285 -2.82 0.87 -8.23
CA GLY A 285 -2.63 0.23 -6.93
C GLY A 285 -3.83 0.41 -6.01
N TRP A 286 -4.36 1.62 -5.91
CA TRP A 286 -5.58 1.87 -5.12
C TRP A 286 -6.77 1.08 -5.65
N ALA A 287 -6.93 0.95 -6.95
CA ALA A 287 -8.03 0.20 -7.54
C ALA A 287 -7.96 -1.29 -7.22
N ILE A 288 -6.81 -1.96 -7.40
CA ILE A 288 -6.69 -3.38 -7.08
C ILE A 288 -6.77 -3.62 -5.56
N LEU A 289 -6.20 -2.72 -4.75
CA LEU A 289 -6.31 -2.80 -3.29
C LEU A 289 -7.76 -2.70 -2.83
N THR A 290 -8.55 -1.79 -3.43
CA THR A 290 -9.98 -1.69 -3.15
C THR A 290 -10.72 -2.99 -3.45
N MET A 291 -10.45 -3.60 -4.61
CA MET A 291 -11.08 -4.87 -4.97
C MET A 291 -10.71 -6.00 -4.01
N CYS A 292 -9.45 -6.07 -3.56
CA CYS A 292 -9.03 -7.02 -2.53
C CYS A 292 -9.82 -6.79 -1.23
N GLU A 293 -9.83 -5.58 -0.71
CA GLU A 293 -10.50 -5.22 0.53
C GLU A 293 -12.02 -5.47 0.51
N VAL A 294 -12.66 -5.19 -0.63
CA VAL A 294 -14.10 -5.46 -0.81
C VAL A 294 -14.36 -6.96 -0.86
N LEU A 295 -13.60 -7.73 -1.63
CA LEU A 295 -13.76 -9.18 -1.75
C LEU A 295 -13.48 -9.94 -0.46
N ASP A 296 -12.65 -9.40 0.44
CA ASP A 296 -12.40 -10.00 1.75
C ASP A 296 -13.65 -10.03 2.64
N VAL A 297 -14.55 -9.08 2.47
CA VAL A 297 -15.69 -8.91 3.35
C VAL A 297 -17.05 -9.09 2.66
N LEU A 298 -17.11 -8.92 1.35
CA LEU A 298 -18.34 -9.08 0.58
C LEU A 298 -18.86 -10.53 0.69
N PRO A 299 -20.13 -10.77 1.03
CA PRO A 299 -20.69 -12.11 1.10
C PRO A 299 -20.45 -12.93 -0.16
N GLN A 300 -20.26 -14.26 0.00
CA GLN A 300 -19.95 -15.15 -1.13
C GLN A 300 -21.08 -15.22 -2.16
N ASP A 301 -22.31 -15.06 -1.71
CA ASP A 301 -23.55 -15.07 -2.49
C ASP A 301 -23.98 -13.67 -2.99
N HIS A 302 -23.18 -12.62 -2.74
CA HIS A 302 -23.52 -11.28 -3.19
C HIS A 302 -23.56 -11.21 -4.73
N PRO A 303 -24.62 -10.66 -5.34
CA PRO A 303 -24.86 -10.72 -6.80
C PRO A 303 -23.70 -10.18 -7.65
N GLN A 304 -23.03 -9.14 -7.18
CA GLN A 304 -21.94 -8.46 -7.92
C GLN A 304 -20.55 -9.04 -7.62
N ARG A 305 -20.42 -10.01 -6.70
CA ARG A 305 -19.12 -10.55 -6.31
C ARG A 305 -18.35 -11.18 -7.47
N ALA A 306 -19.04 -11.95 -8.32
CA ALA A 306 -18.41 -12.62 -9.46
C ALA A 306 -17.84 -11.62 -10.49
N GLU A 307 -18.53 -10.50 -10.72
CA GLU A 307 -18.08 -9.46 -11.62
C GLU A 307 -16.84 -8.74 -11.08
N ILE A 308 -16.85 -8.37 -9.79
CA ILE A 308 -15.69 -7.75 -9.12
C ILE A 308 -14.49 -8.72 -9.12
N MET A 309 -14.71 -10.00 -8.88
CA MET A 309 -13.66 -11.02 -8.96
C MET A 309 -13.07 -11.14 -10.36
N SER A 310 -13.90 -11.10 -11.40
CA SER A 310 -13.44 -11.14 -12.79
C SER A 310 -12.59 -9.91 -13.12
N LEU A 311 -13.01 -8.74 -12.66
CA LEU A 311 -12.27 -7.49 -12.83
C LEU A 311 -10.91 -7.54 -12.11
N LEU A 312 -10.87 -8.01 -10.86
CA LEU A 312 -9.62 -8.21 -10.11
C LEU A 312 -8.66 -9.13 -10.86
N LYS A 313 -9.13 -10.27 -11.35
CA LYS A 313 -8.30 -11.23 -12.10
C LYS A 313 -7.73 -10.63 -13.39
N ALA A 314 -8.55 -9.90 -14.13
CA ALA A 314 -8.12 -9.21 -15.34
C ALA A 314 -7.07 -8.13 -15.02
N HIS A 315 -7.29 -7.35 -13.96
CA HIS A 315 -6.36 -6.31 -13.53
C HIS A 315 -5.02 -6.91 -13.06
N ALA A 316 -5.06 -7.98 -12.25
CA ALA A 316 -3.86 -8.71 -11.84
C ALA A 316 -3.04 -9.20 -13.04
N ALA A 317 -3.69 -9.74 -14.08
CA ALA A 317 -3.02 -10.16 -15.31
C ALA A 317 -2.40 -8.97 -16.06
N GLY A 318 -3.10 -7.84 -16.16
CA GLY A 318 -2.57 -6.61 -16.74
C GLY A 318 -1.32 -6.10 -16.03
N LEU A 319 -1.37 -6.06 -14.70
CA LEU A 319 -0.25 -5.62 -13.86
C LEU A 319 0.94 -6.55 -13.96
N ALA A 320 0.73 -7.88 -13.89
CA ALA A 320 1.81 -8.87 -13.96
C ALA A 320 2.63 -8.76 -15.25
N ARG A 321 1.97 -8.45 -16.39
CA ARG A 321 2.67 -8.27 -17.68
C ARG A 321 3.58 -7.04 -17.73
N LEU A 322 3.37 -6.06 -16.84
CA LEU A 322 4.09 -4.79 -16.82
C LEU A 322 5.13 -4.71 -15.72
N GLN A 323 5.37 -5.82 -15.01
CA GLN A 323 6.45 -5.86 -14.03
C GLN A 323 7.81 -5.75 -14.73
N HIS A 324 8.64 -4.82 -14.26
CA HIS A 324 10.03 -4.70 -14.70
C HIS A 324 10.86 -5.88 -14.21
N HIS A 325 11.96 -6.21 -14.92
CA HIS A 325 12.80 -7.39 -14.63
C HIS A 325 13.40 -7.42 -13.20
N ASP A 326 13.50 -6.27 -12.54
CA ASP A 326 13.96 -6.16 -11.15
C ASP A 326 12.81 -6.07 -10.13
N GLY A 327 11.58 -6.37 -10.57
CA GLY A 327 10.42 -6.51 -9.71
C GLY A 327 9.60 -5.24 -9.48
N PHE A 328 10.08 -4.10 -9.92
CA PHE A 328 9.34 -2.84 -9.82
C PHE A 328 8.27 -2.67 -10.89
N TRP A 329 7.46 -1.62 -10.73
CA TRP A 329 6.59 -1.07 -11.77
C TRP A 329 6.90 0.41 -11.99
N HIS A 330 6.69 0.87 -13.22
CA HIS A 330 6.91 2.25 -13.62
C HIS A 330 5.84 3.21 -13.07
N GLN A 331 6.20 4.47 -12.92
CA GLN A 331 5.32 5.58 -12.50
C GLN A 331 4.06 5.67 -13.39
N LEU A 332 4.20 5.58 -14.70
CA LEU A 332 3.14 5.29 -15.66
C LEU A 332 3.34 3.87 -16.17
N LEU A 333 2.38 2.99 -15.95
CA LEU A 333 2.54 1.54 -16.09
C LEU A 333 2.94 1.09 -17.51
N ASP A 334 2.41 1.74 -18.54
CA ASP A 334 2.66 1.46 -19.94
C ASP A 334 3.71 2.38 -20.58
N ARG A 335 4.55 3.03 -19.75
CA ARG A 335 5.59 3.99 -20.16
C ARG A 335 6.93 3.66 -19.48
N ASN A 336 7.76 2.86 -20.17
CA ASN A 336 9.07 2.44 -19.67
C ASN A 336 10.10 3.57 -19.57
N ASP A 337 9.78 4.74 -20.12
CA ASP A 337 10.56 5.98 -20.02
C ASP A 337 10.30 6.75 -18.71
N THR A 338 9.39 6.29 -17.87
CA THR A 338 9.16 6.84 -16.54
C THR A 338 9.93 6.05 -15.47
N TYR A 339 10.19 6.68 -14.32
CA TYR A 339 10.94 6.03 -13.24
C TYR A 339 10.17 4.85 -12.61
N LEU A 340 10.92 3.97 -11.92
CA LEU A 340 10.39 2.87 -11.12
C LEU A 340 9.89 3.40 -9.79
N GLU A 341 8.64 3.05 -9.40
CA GLU A 341 7.94 3.67 -8.29
C GLU A 341 7.65 2.68 -7.16
N SER A 342 8.14 2.98 -5.97
CA SER A 342 8.15 2.03 -4.85
C SER A 342 6.79 1.82 -4.20
N SER A 343 5.93 2.84 -4.09
CA SER A 343 4.63 2.69 -3.43
C SER A 343 3.65 1.84 -4.25
N ALA A 344 3.60 2.03 -5.56
CA ALA A 344 2.82 1.19 -6.47
C ALA A 344 3.33 -0.26 -6.43
N THR A 345 4.66 -0.44 -6.48
CA THR A 345 5.30 -1.76 -6.38
C THR A 345 4.89 -2.48 -5.09
N ALA A 346 4.89 -1.80 -3.94
CA ALA A 346 4.49 -2.39 -2.68
C ALA A 346 2.99 -2.76 -2.65
N ILE A 347 2.12 -1.89 -3.19
CA ILE A 347 0.68 -2.19 -3.28
C ILE A 347 0.42 -3.41 -4.16
N TYR A 348 1.07 -3.50 -5.34
CA TYR A 348 0.89 -4.65 -6.23
C TYR A 348 1.44 -5.93 -5.63
N THR A 349 2.59 -5.87 -4.99
CA THR A 349 3.17 -7.00 -4.25
C THR A 349 2.19 -7.53 -3.21
N TYR A 350 1.61 -6.64 -2.41
CA TYR A 350 0.55 -7.00 -1.46
C TYR A 350 -0.63 -7.66 -2.15
N CYS A 351 -1.23 -6.98 -3.12
CA CYS A 351 -2.48 -7.45 -3.74
C CYS A 351 -2.33 -8.77 -4.48
N LEU A 352 -1.21 -8.99 -5.17
CA LEU A 352 -0.94 -10.25 -5.86
C LEU A 352 -0.68 -11.39 -4.86
N ALA A 353 0.13 -11.15 -3.82
CA ALA A 353 0.36 -12.13 -2.76
C ALA A 353 -0.95 -12.46 -2.01
N HIS A 354 -1.75 -11.45 -1.68
CA HIS A 354 -3.05 -11.61 -1.03
C HIS A 354 -4.01 -12.45 -1.88
N ALA A 355 -4.18 -12.09 -3.15
CA ALA A 355 -5.06 -12.82 -4.07
C ALA A 355 -4.61 -14.28 -4.26
N VAL A 356 -3.30 -14.57 -4.25
CA VAL A 356 -2.75 -15.94 -4.23
C VAL A 356 -3.11 -16.63 -2.92
N ASN A 357 -2.88 -15.99 -1.77
CA ASN A 357 -3.15 -16.57 -0.45
C ASN A 357 -4.65 -16.86 -0.24
N GLN A 358 -5.52 -16.06 -0.85
CA GLN A 358 -6.99 -16.28 -0.85
C GLN A 358 -7.45 -17.31 -1.89
N GLY A 359 -6.55 -17.83 -2.73
CA GLY A 359 -6.91 -18.77 -3.80
C GLY A 359 -7.70 -18.14 -4.95
N TRP A 360 -7.69 -16.81 -5.08
CA TRP A 360 -8.40 -16.12 -6.15
C TRP A 360 -7.66 -16.19 -7.48
N ILE A 361 -6.33 -16.20 -7.45
CA ILE A 361 -5.45 -16.33 -8.61
C ILE A 361 -4.41 -17.42 -8.37
N ASP A 362 -3.86 -17.97 -9.45
CA ASP A 362 -2.95 -19.13 -9.42
C ASP A 362 -1.56 -18.75 -8.84
N ALA A 363 -1.15 -19.44 -7.78
CA ALA A 363 0.14 -19.28 -7.14
C ALA A 363 1.32 -19.55 -8.10
N LYS A 364 1.17 -20.50 -9.01
CA LYS A 364 2.22 -20.87 -9.99
C LYS A 364 2.50 -19.75 -11.00
N VAL A 365 1.48 -18.90 -11.24
CA VAL A 365 1.58 -17.77 -12.19
C VAL A 365 1.97 -16.48 -11.48
N TYR A 366 1.30 -16.15 -10.38
CA TYR A 366 1.42 -14.85 -9.73
C TYR A 366 2.33 -14.84 -8.50
N GLY A 367 2.61 -16.00 -7.93
CA GLY A 367 3.54 -16.14 -6.81
C GLY A 367 4.95 -15.62 -7.13
N PRO A 368 5.56 -16.00 -8.26
CA PRO A 368 6.85 -15.46 -8.68
C PRO A 368 6.83 -13.93 -8.85
N VAL A 369 5.75 -13.37 -9.41
CA VAL A 369 5.56 -11.92 -9.57
C VAL A 369 5.55 -11.22 -8.21
N ALA A 370 4.78 -11.75 -7.25
CA ALA A 370 4.71 -11.21 -5.89
C ALA A 370 6.06 -11.32 -5.17
N GLN A 371 6.76 -12.46 -5.33
CA GLN A 371 8.07 -12.69 -4.71
C GLN A 371 9.14 -11.72 -5.25
N LEU A 372 9.19 -11.52 -6.57
CA LEU A 372 10.10 -10.58 -7.20
C LEU A 372 9.75 -9.13 -6.80
N GLY A 373 8.46 -8.79 -6.75
CA GLY A 373 7.97 -7.51 -6.25
C GLY A 373 8.41 -7.23 -4.82
N TRP A 374 8.40 -8.25 -3.95
CA TRP A 374 8.90 -8.09 -2.58
C TRP A 374 10.41 -7.79 -2.54
N HIS A 375 11.21 -8.44 -3.35
CA HIS A 375 12.65 -8.11 -3.42
C HIS A 375 12.87 -6.65 -3.81
N ALA A 376 12.10 -6.14 -4.76
CA ALA A 376 12.11 -4.72 -5.13
C ALA A 376 11.74 -3.82 -3.95
N VAL A 377 10.63 -4.12 -3.27
CA VAL A 377 10.16 -3.40 -2.07
C VAL A 377 11.21 -3.40 -0.97
N ALA A 378 11.76 -4.57 -0.64
CA ALA A 378 12.78 -4.70 0.40
C ALA A 378 14.04 -3.88 0.09
N SER A 379 14.45 -3.82 -1.20
CA SER A 379 15.59 -3.01 -1.65
C SER A 379 15.35 -1.50 -1.55
N SER A 380 14.09 -1.07 -1.48
CA SER A 380 13.69 0.33 -1.32
C SER A 380 13.70 0.79 0.14
N VAL A 381 13.78 -0.12 1.10
CA VAL A 381 13.83 0.21 2.53
C VAL A 381 15.27 0.32 2.98
N ASN A 382 15.74 1.53 3.26
CA ASN A 382 17.10 1.76 3.71
C ASN A 382 17.34 1.31 5.16
N GLU A 383 18.58 1.41 5.64
CA GLU A 383 18.96 0.99 6.99
C GLU A 383 18.24 1.74 8.12
N LYS A 384 17.75 2.95 7.85
CA LYS A 384 16.99 3.75 8.81
C LYS A 384 15.50 3.38 8.85
N GLY A 385 15.04 2.50 7.96
CA GLY A 385 13.63 2.16 7.79
C GLY A 385 12.84 3.13 6.93
N GLN A 386 13.51 4.05 6.21
CA GLN A 386 12.89 4.97 5.26
C GLN A 386 12.64 4.26 3.94
N VAL A 387 11.50 4.53 3.32
CA VAL A 387 11.14 3.98 2.01
C VAL A 387 11.54 4.96 0.90
N GLU A 388 12.49 4.57 0.08
CA GLU A 388 13.01 5.34 -1.04
C GLU A 388 12.19 5.11 -2.32
N GLY A 389 12.30 6.02 -3.30
CA GLY A 389 11.64 5.87 -4.61
C GLY A 389 10.12 6.06 -4.57
N VAL A 390 9.57 6.63 -3.52
CA VAL A 390 8.13 6.88 -3.35
C VAL A 390 7.74 8.22 -3.96
N CYS A 391 6.84 8.20 -4.93
CA CYS A 391 6.24 9.38 -5.53
C CYS A 391 5.46 10.18 -4.48
N VAL A 392 5.69 11.50 -4.40
CA VAL A 392 4.93 12.40 -3.54
C VAL A 392 3.43 12.41 -3.89
N GLY A 393 2.61 13.06 -3.08
CA GLY A 393 1.18 13.26 -3.35
C GLY A 393 0.96 13.82 -4.76
N THR A 394 0.08 13.21 -5.53
CA THR A 394 -0.10 13.49 -6.96
C THR A 394 -1.57 13.60 -7.27
N GLY A 395 -1.97 14.67 -7.92
CA GLY A 395 -3.33 14.83 -8.43
C GLY A 395 -3.52 14.20 -9.80
N MET A 396 -4.72 14.35 -10.36
CA MET A 396 -5.05 13.92 -11.71
C MET A 396 -4.43 14.90 -12.72
N GLY A 397 -3.61 14.40 -13.65
CA GLY A 397 -2.97 15.17 -14.72
C GLY A 397 -3.56 14.88 -16.07
N PHE A 398 -3.31 15.78 -17.04
CA PHE A 398 -3.80 15.71 -18.41
C PHE A 398 -2.68 15.55 -19.45
N ASP A 399 -1.44 15.40 -19.00
CA ASP A 399 -0.27 15.16 -19.84
C ASP A 399 0.73 14.22 -19.13
N PRO A 400 1.62 13.54 -19.89
CA PRO A 400 2.55 12.58 -19.32
C PRO A 400 3.65 13.24 -18.49
N ALA A 401 4.05 14.48 -18.78
CA ALA A 401 5.09 15.19 -18.06
C ALA A 401 4.67 15.49 -16.62
N PHE A 402 3.38 15.78 -16.40
CA PHE A 402 2.84 15.96 -15.07
C PHE A 402 3.14 14.76 -14.15
N TYR A 403 3.02 13.54 -14.66
CA TYR A 403 3.32 12.33 -13.89
C TYR A 403 4.82 12.03 -13.82
N ALA A 404 5.52 12.14 -14.97
CA ALA A 404 6.94 11.82 -15.09
C ALA A 404 7.83 12.74 -14.23
N TYR A 405 7.44 14.00 -14.04
CA TYR A 405 8.19 14.99 -13.24
C TYR A 405 7.81 15.03 -11.78
N ARG A 406 6.85 14.20 -11.32
CA ARG A 406 6.58 14.12 -9.88
C ARG A 406 7.81 13.59 -9.15
N PRO A 407 8.33 14.31 -8.14
CA PRO A 407 9.52 13.86 -7.42
C PRO A 407 9.22 12.66 -6.52
N THR A 408 10.26 11.91 -6.22
CA THR A 408 10.24 10.87 -5.17
C THR A 408 10.94 11.40 -3.92
N HIS A 409 10.46 10.99 -2.74
CA HIS A 409 11.07 11.40 -1.48
C HIS A 409 10.75 10.41 -0.36
N VAL A 410 11.69 10.23 0.58
CA VAL A 410 11.47 9.38 1.77
C VAL A 410 10.37 9.90 2.70
N MET A 411 10.08 11.22 2.66
CA MET A 411 8.96 11.81 3.39
C MET A 411 7.62 11.71 2.64
N ALA A 412 7.59 11.06 1.47
CA ALA A 412 6.33 10.71 0.82
C ALA A 412 5.65 9.57 1.59
N ALA A 413 4.55 9.87 2.27
CA ALA A 413 3.91 8.99 3.24
C ALA A 413 3.33 7.67 2.65
N HIS A 414 3.18 7.61 1.33
CA HIS A 414 2.52 6.52 0.60
C HIS A 414 3.28 5.18 0.59
N GLY A 415 4.56 5.16 0.97
CA GLY A 415 5.37 3.94 0.92
C GLY A 415 5.19 3.04 2.15
N TYR A 416 5.00 3.60 3.32
CA TYR A 416 5.15 2.90 4.60
C TYR A 416 4.07 1.85 4.86
N GLY A 417 2.81 2.23 4.71
CA GLY A 417 1.68 1.30 4.84
C GLY A 417 1.75 0.14 3.84
N PRO A 418 1.92 0.40 2.55
CA PRO A 418 2.06 -0.64 1.55
C PRO A 418 3.23 -1.61 1.78
N VAL A 419 4.37 -1.14 2.28
CA VAL A 419 5.50 -2.03 2.64
C VAL A 419 5.12 -3.00 3.76
N LEU A 420 4.43 -2.53 4.80
CA LEU A 420 3.95 -3.38 5.89
C LEU A 420 2.89 -4.40 5.40
N LEU A 421 1.97 -3.97 4.54
CA LEU A 421 0.98 -4.84 3.91
C LEU A 421 1.67 -5.93 3.07
N ALA A 422 2.60 -5.54 2.19
CA ALA A 422 3.33 -6.45 1.33
C ALA A 422 4.13 -7.48 2.14
N GLY A 423 4.88 -7.03 3.15
CA GLY A 423 5.64 -7.92 4.01
C GLY A 423 4.77 -8.94 4.74
N ALA A 424 3.61 -8.52 5.25
CA ALA A 424 2.66 -9.40 5.91
C ALA A 424 2.14 -10.51 4.97
N GLU A 425 1.74 -10.16 3.75
CA GLU A 425 1.23 -11.13 2.79
C GLU A 425 2.33 -12.02 2.21
N ILE A 426 3.55 -11.53 2.07
CA ILE A 426 4.70 -12.38 1.71
C ILE A 426 5.00 -13.39 2.81
N LEU A 427 4.91 -13.03 4.10
CA LEU A 427 5.03 -14.01 5.19
C LEU A 427 3.97 -15.09 5.10
N ASN A 428 2.72 -14.72 4.81
CA ASN A 428 1.63 -15.67 4.60
C ASN A 428 1.88 -16.57 3.39
N LEU A 429 2.35 -15.98 2.28
CA LEU A 429 2.70 -16.71 1.06
C LEU A 429 3.81 -17.73 1.30
N LEU A 430 4.87 -17.37 2.00
CA LEU A 430 5.95 -18.29 2.36
C LEU A 430 5.47 -19.44 3.24
N LYS A 431 4.50 -19.17 4.11
CA LYS A 431 3.93 -20.17 5.05
C LYS A 431 2.98 -21.16 4.37
N HIS A 432 2.25 -20.74 3.34
CA HIS A 432 1.12 -21.49 2.80
C HIS A 432 1.30 -22.01 1.37
N GLN A 433 2.28 -21.50 0.60
CA GLN A 433 2.38 -21.73 -0.84
C GLN A 433 3.66 -22.47 -1.27
N HIS A 434 4.47 -22.95 -0.34
CA HIS A 434 5.65 -23.79 -0.53
C HIS A 434 6.59 -23.37 -1.69
N PRO A 435 7.02 -22.09 -1.79
CA PRO A 435 7.89 -21.67 -2.89
C PRO A 435 9.30 -22.28 -2.77
N LYS A 436 9.89 -22.67 -3.90
CA LYS A 436 11.28 -23.14 -4.01
C LYS A 436 11.94 -22.56 -5.25
N SER A 437 13.24 -22.28 -5.17
CA SER A 437 14.03 -21.95 -6.35
C SER A 437 14.61 -23.22 -6.96
N ASN A 438 14.52 -23.32 -8.27
CA ASN A 438 15.15 -24.38 -9.05
C ASN A 438 16.02 -23.81 -10.18
N ASP A 439 16.41 -24.61 -11.14
CA ASP A 439 17.24 -24.23 -12.29
C ASP A 439 16.52 -23.34 -13.32
N SER A 440 15.21 -23.17 -13.18
CA SER A 440 14.40 -22.39 -14.12
C SER A 440 13.85 -21.10 -13.50
N ALA A 441 13.33 -21.16 -12.26
CA ALA A 441 12.64 -20.04 -11.63
C ALA A 441 12.39 -20.24 -10.13
N VAL A 442 11.70 -19.32 -9.50
CA VAL A 442 10.98 -19.53 -8.25
C VAL A 442 9.67 -20.23 -8.58
N MET A 443 9.54 -21.48 -8.16
CA MET A 443 8.37 -22.31 -8.40
C MET A 443 7.52 -22.44 -7.15
N PHE A 444 6.21 -22.54 -7.33
CA PHE A 444 5.23 -22.74 -6.26
C PHE A 444 4.62 -24.14 -6.36
N TYR A 445 4.52 -24.80 -5.22
CA TYR A 445 4.09 -26.21 -5.13
C TYR A 445 2.84 -26.33 -4.26
N ASP A 446 1.98 -27.30 -4.60
CA ASP A 446 0.74 -27.57 -3.85
C ASP A 446 1.04 -28.22 -2.47
N THR A 447 2.23 -28.80 -2.30
CA THR A 447 2.69 -29.42 -1.06
C THR A 447 4.17 -29.11 -0.85
N GLU A 448 4.64 -29.31 0.37
CA GLU A 448 6.06 -29.15 0.67
C GLU A 448 6.89 -30.20 -0.10
N VAL A 449 7.94 -29.73 -0.78
CA VAL A 449 8.89 -30.57 -1.52
C VAL A 449 10.29 -30.47 -0.91
N PRO A 450 11.18 -31.49 -1.11
CA PRO A 450 12.56 -31.43 -0.62
C PRO A 450 13.25 -30.15 -1.08
N THR A 451 14.03 -29.54 -0.20
CA THR A 451 14.40 -28.13 -0.28
C THR A 451 15.37 -27.77 -1.38
N ASP A 452 16.31 -28.63 -1.74
CA ASP A 452 17.52 -28.21 -2.46
C ASP A 452 17.90 -29.12 -3.62
N ALA A 453 17.09 -30.11 -3.95
CA ALA A 453 17.36 -30.91 -5.11
C ALA A 453 16.97 -30.12 -6.36
N PRO A 454 17.90 -29.81 -7.28
CA PRO A 454 17.51 -29.37 -8.59
C PRO A 454 16.57 -30.41 -9.17
N ILE A 455 15.47 -29.99 -9.74
CA ILE A 455 14.53 -30.88 -10.45
C ILE A 455 15.28 -31.53 -11.64
N PHE A 456 16.34 -30.90 -12.05
CA PHE A 456 17.17 -31.31 -13.16
C PHE A 456 18.56 -31.74 -12.67
N ASN A 457 18.98 -32.95 -13.05
CA ASN A 457 20.33 -33.41 -12.81
C ASN A 457 21.03 -33.69 -14.15
N TYR A 458 22.07 -32.92 -14.47
CA TYR A 458 22.80 -32.97 -15.72
C TYR A 458 23.59 -34.27 -15.93
N ASP A 459 23.83 -35.04 -14.87
CA ASP A 459 24.52 -36.36 -15.01
C ASP A 459 23.58 -37.49 -15.50
N GLY A 460 22.29 -37.16 -15.68
CA GLY A 460 21.29 -38.12 -16.15
C GLY A 460 20.91 -39.18 -15.12
N SER A 461 21.38 -39.06 -13.87
CA SER A 461 21.09 -40.00 -12.79
C SER A 461 19.67 -39.85 -12.22
N GLN A 462 19.04 -38.70 -12.45
CA GLN A 462 17.64 -38.48 -12.10
C GLN A 462 16.81 -38.35 -13.38
N ARG A 463 15.90 -39.27 -13.54
CA ARG A 463 14.83 -39.17 -14.53
C ARG A 463 13.52 -39.01 -13.81
N TYR A 464 12.66 -38.14 -14.30
CA TYR A 464 11.31 -37.91 -13.82
C TYR A 464 10.46 -39.17 -13.86
#